data_dd0516904c07cf7beb575681a79c17b5
#
_entry.id   dd0516904c07cf7beb575681a79c17b5
#
_cell.length_a   1.000
_cell.length_b   1.000
_cell.length_c   1.000
_cell.angle_alpha   90.00
_cell.angle_beta   90.00
_cell.angle_gamma   90.00
#
_symmetry.space_group_name_H-M   'P 1'
#
loop_
_entity.id
_entity.type
_entity.pdbx_description
1 polymer ?
#
loop_
_entity_poly.entity_id
_entity_poly.type
_entity_poly.pdbx_seq_one_letter_code
_entity_poly.pdbx_strand_id
1 'polypeptide(L)'
;MLFRSAVNLRPNLINVVPNRAVFTVDLRNTDEAKLKDAEARVAAHIAEVAASERVGVEARSLARFEPVIFDAALVGRVEHHARALDLSTRRMPSGAGHDAQMMQRLCPTAMIFVPSVAGLSHNVKEHTEAADLVAGAQVLMNLMVELAEG
;
A
#
# COMPACT_ATOMS: atom_id res chain seq x y z
N MET A 1 -7.12 5.41 -3.45
CA MET A 1 -7.34 5.63 -1.99
C MET A 1 -6.62 6.92 -1.60
N LEU A 2 -7.22 7.77 -0.78
CA LEU A 2 -6.67 9.04 -0.30
C LEU A 2 -6.62 9.03 1.22
N PHE A 3 -5.47 9.32 1.79
CA PHE A 3 -5.31 9.43 3.25
C PHE A 3 -4.74 10.79 3.62
N ARG A 4 -5.14 11.28 4.78
CA ARG A 4 -4.52 12.39 5.49
C ARG A 4 -3.85 11.84 6.74
N SER A 5 -2.51 11.85 6.77
CA SER A 5 -1.75 11.22 7.84
C SER A 5 -1.49 12.14 9.04
N ALA A 6 -1.35 13.43 8.81
CA ALA A 6 -1.08 14.41 9.87
C ALA A 6 -1.58 15.80 9.49
N VAL A 7 -1.96 16.59 10.49
CA VAL A 7 -2.19 18.04 10.37
C VAL A 7 -1.49 18.73 11.53
N ASN A 8 -0.60 19.65 11.22
CA ASN A 8 0.11 20.48 12.20
C ASN A 8 -0.26 21.95 11.99
N LEU A 9 -0.73 22.60 13.03
CA LEU A 9 -1.12 24.00 13.02
C LEU A 9 -0.12 24.88 13.77
N ARG A 10 0.06 26.13 13.34
CA ARG A 10 0.89 27.14 14.03
C ARG A 10 0.21 28.51 14.00
N PRO A 11 0.08 29.21 15.17
CA PRO A 11 0.17 28.61 16.49
C PRO A 11 -0.95 27.60 16.70
N ASN A 12 -0.71 26.57 17.52
CA ASN A 12 -1.73 25.60 17.90
C ASN A 12 -2.33 26.01 19.27
N LEU A 13 -3.12 27.08 19.26
CA LEU A 13 -3.74 27.67 20.45
C LEU A 13 -5.27 27.67 20.29
N ILE A 14 -6.00 27.57 21.41
CA ILE A 14 -7.46 27.40 21.40
C ILE A 14 -8.19 28.65 20.84
N ASN A 15 -7.66 29.84 21.10
CA ASN A 15 -8.30 31.12 20.81
C ASN A 15 -7.57 31.97 19.77
N VAL A 16 -6.67 31.37 19.00
CA VAL A 16 -5.91 32.03 17.94
C VAL A 16 -6.06 31.28 16.63
N VAL A 17 -6.45 32.00 15.57
CA VAL A 17 -6.52 31.43 14.22
C VAL A 17 -5.08 31.10 13.75
N PRO A 18 -4.82 29.86 13.36
CA PRO A 18 -3.50 29.48 12.86
C PRO A 18 -3.13 30.25 11.59
N ASN A 19 -1.90 30.74 11.52
CA ASN A 19 -1.37 31.40 10.34
C ASN A 19 -0.67 30.39 9.38
N ARG A 20 -0.45 29.16 9.82
CA ARG A 20 0.15 28.09 9.03
C ARG A 20 -0.45 26.74 9.38
N ALA A 21 -0.79 25.98 8.36
CA ALA A 21 -1.19 24.57 8.47
C ALA A 21 -0.24 23.74 7.58
N VAL A 22 0.29 22.65 8.13
CA VAL A 22 1.06 21.65 7.36
C VAL A 22 0.33 20.34 7.45
N PHE A 23 0.03 19.73 6.30
CA PHE A 23 -0.60 18.41 6.25
C PHE A 23 0.01 17.54 5.15
N THR A 24 -0.10 16.24 5.29
CA THR A 24 0.34 15.28 4.30
C THR A 24 -0.87 14.65 3.60
N VAL A 25 -0.70 14.40 2.32
CA VAL A 25 -1.66 13.69 1.47
C VAL A 25 -0.98 12.43 0.94
N ASP A 26 -1.59 11.27 1.15
CA ASP A 26 -1.12 9.99 0.65
C ASP A 26 -2.14 9.48 -0.38
N LEU A 27 -1.73 9.39 -1.63
CA LEU A 27 -2.52 8.88 -2.75
C LEU A 27 -2.00 7.50 -3.15
N ARG A 28 -2.89 6.52 -3.23
CA ARG A 28 -2.55 5.16 -3.68
C ARG A 28 -3.55 4.64 -4.69
N ASN A 29 -3.05 4.07 -5.76
CA ASN A 29 -3.84 3.32 -6.75
C ASN A 29 -2.98 2.19 -7.32
N THR A 30 -3.61 1.12 -7.77
CA THR A 30 -2.98 0.01 -8.48
C THR A 30 -2.85 0.27 -9.98
N ASP A 31 -3.43 1.34 -10.46
CA ASP A 31 -3.42 1.80 -11.86
C ASP A 31 -2.68 3.14 -11.92
N GLU A 32 -1.58 3.18 -12.65
CA GLU A 32 -0.71 4.34 -12.76
C GLU A 32 -1.41 5.53 -13.44
N ALA A 33 -2.23 5.29 -14.43
CA ALA A 33 -2.95 6.36 -15.12
C ALA A 33 -3.96 7.04 -14.18
N LYS A 34 -4.67 6.23 -13.38
CA LYS A 34 -5.59 6.74 -12.36
C LYS A 34 -4.87 7.44 -11.22
N LEU A 35 -3.66 6.98 -10.87
CA LEU A 35 -2.84 7.64 -9.86
C LEU A 35 -2.41 9.02 -10.34
N LYS A 36 -1.91 9.14 -11.57
CA LYS A 36 -1.53 10.42 -12.19
C LYS A 36 -2.72 11.38 -12.30
N ASP A 37 -3.89 10.90 -12.72
CA ASP A 37 -5.11 11.71 -12.75
C ASP A 37 -5.48 12.23 -11.36
N ALA A 38 -5.44 11.36 -10.34
CA ALA A 38 -5.74 11.76 -8.97
C ALA A 38 -4.74 12.80 -8.43
N GLU A 39 -3.44 12.65 -8.73
CA GLU A 39 -2.39 13.62 -8.38
C GLU A 39 -2.68 14.99 -9.02
N ALA A 40 -3.00 15.00 -10.32
CA ALA A 40 -3.33 16.24 -11.05
C ALA A 40 -4.58 16.93 -10.48
N ARG A 41 -5.61 16.16 -10.17
CA ARG A 41 -6.86 16.70 -9.59
C ARG A 41 -6.66 17.26 -8.20
N VAL A 42 -5.86 16.62 -7.35
CA VAL A 42 -5.52 17.14 -6.02
C VAL A 42 -4.73 18.43 -6.15
N ALA A 43 -3.73 18.49 -7.03
CA ALA A 43 -2.96 19.71 -7.26
C ALA A 43 -3.83 20.88 -7.75
N ALA A 44 -4.74 20.62 -8.70
CA ALA A 44 -5.68 21.63 -9.21
C ALA A 44 -6.62 22.13 -8.11
N HIS A 45 -7.18 21.22 -7.31
CA HIS A 45 -8.07 21.59 -6.21
C HIS A 45 -7.36 22.40 -5.14
N ILE A 46 -6.13 22.05 -4.78
CA ILE A 46 -5.33 22.83 -3.83
C ILE A 46 -5.10 24.26 -4.36
N ALA A 47 -4.78 24.40 -5.65
CA ALA A 47 -4.57 25.71 -6.28
C ALA A 47 -5.87 26.56 -6.28
N GLU A 48 -6.99 25.94 -6.61
CA GLU A 48 -8.33 26.59 -6.59
C GLU A 48 -8.67 27.09 -5.18
N VAL A 49 -8.57 26.23 -4.16
CA VAL A 49 -8.85 26.59 -2.77
C VAL A 49 -7.88 27.68 -2.29
N ALA A 50 -6.61 27.57 -2.60
CA ALA A 50 -5.62 28.60 -2.24
C ALA A 50 -5.99 29.98 -2.79
N ALA A 51 -6.42 30.02 -4.05
CA ALA A 51 -6.84 31.27 -4.70
C ALA A 51 -8.14 31.83 -4.07
N SER A 52 -9.13 30.97 -3.81
CA SER A 52 -10.43 31.40 -3.23
C SER A 52 -10.26 31.90 -1.78
N GLU A 53 -9.44 31.24 -0.99
CA GLU A 53 -9.19 31.56 0.41
C GLU A 53 -8.07 32.61 0.59
N ARG A 54 -7.43 33.04 -0.50
CA ARG A 54 -6.31 34.01 -0.50
C ARG A 54 -5.16 33.58 0.40
N VAL A 55 -4.80 32.30 0.38
CA VAL A 55 -3.68 31.74 1.16
C VAL A 55 -2.56 31.30 0.24
N GLY A 56 -1.32 31.43 0.70
CA GLY A 56 -0.17 30.87 0.02
C GLY A 56 -0.08 29.36 0.26
N VAL A 57 0.29 28.61 -0.77
CA VAL A 57 0.52 27.15 -0.66
C VAL A 57 1.90 26.81 -1.17
N GLU A 58 2.61 26.00 -0.38
CA GLU A 58 3.85 25.35 -0.76
C GLU A 58 3.63 23.85 -0.73
N ALA A 59 3.75 23.18 -1.86
CA ALA A 59 3.57 21.74 -1.98
C ALA A 59 4.89 21.07 -2.41
N ARG A 60 5.20 19.91 -1.80
CA ARG A 60 6.35 19.10 -2.19
C ARG A 60 5.99 17.62 -2.17
N SER A 61 6.53 16.85 -3.12
CA SER A 61 6.46 15.40 -3.08
C SER A 61 7.43 14.87 -2.02
N LEU A 62 6.96 13.96 -1.17
CA LEU A 62 7.78 13.29 -0.16
C LEU A 62 8.30 11.95 -0.69
N ALA A 63 7.44 11.20 -1.38
CA ALA A 63 7.76 9.94 -2.04
C ALA A 63 6.74 9.68 -3.14
N ARG A 64 7.16 9.03 -4.21
CA ARG A 64 6.29 8.54 -5.27
C ARG A 64 6.80 7.19 -5.76
N PHE A 65 5.92 6.21 -5.71
CA PHE A 65 6.17 4.87 -6.24
C PHE A 65 5.11 4.56 -7.28
N GLU A 66 5.57 4.09 -8.44
CA GLU A 66 4.66 3.55 -9.45
C GLU A 66 4.08 2.23 -8.96
N PRO A 67 2.81 1.94 -9.23
CA PRO A 67 2.24 0.63 -8.98
C PRO A 67 3.05 -0.46 -9.67
N VAL A 68 3.27 -1.57 -9.00
CA VAL A 68 4.02 -2.70 -9.52
C VAL A 68 3.09 -3.88 -9.74
N ILE A 69 3.19 -4.51 -10.90
CA ILE A 69 2.51 -5.76 -11.22
C ILE A 69 3.52 -6.89 -10.98
N PHE A 70 3.20 -7.77 -10.05
CA PHE A 70 4.02 -8.94 -9.77
C PHE A 70 3.93 -9.98 -10.88
N ASP A 71 4.94 -10.87 -10.94
CA ASP A 71 5.04 -11.89 -11.96
C ASP A 71 3.85 -12.87 -11.92
N ALA A 72 3.11 -12.94 -13.03
CA ALA A 72 1.88 -13.70 -13.10
C ALA A 72 2.11 -15.22 -13.03
N ALA A 73 3.26 -15.71 -13.52
CA ALA A 73 3.61 -17.11 -13.46
C ALA A 73 3.93 -17.51 -12.02
N LEU A 74 4.73 -16.71 -11.32
CA LEU A 74 5.06 -16.96 -9.92
C LEU A 74 3.83 -16.87 -9.01
N VAL A 75 2.96 -15.88 -9.23
CA VAL A 75 1.66 -15.80 -8.53
C VAL A 75 0.80 -17.03 -8.79
N GLY A 76 0.80 -17.55 -10.03
CA GLY A 76 0.09 -18.80 -10.38
C GLY A 76 0.66 -20.03 -9.65
N ARG A 77 1.99 -20.11 -9.48
CA ARG A 77 2.64 -21.20 -8.71
C ARG A 77 2.31 -21.13 -7.22
N VAL A 78 2.30 -19.92 -6.62
CA VAL A 78 1.82 -19.74 -5.24
C VAL A 78 0.39 -20.25 -5.07
N GLU A 79 -0.50 -19.88 -6.00
CA GLU A 79 -1.90 -20.31 -5.98
C GLU A 79 -2.04 -21.83 -6.15
N HIS A 80 -1.19 -22.44 -7.00
CA HIS A 80 -1.15 -23.89 -7.18
C HIS A 80 -0.79 -24.62 -5.88
N HIS A 81 0.29 -24.22 -5.21
CA HIS A 81 0.71 -24.81 -3.94
C HIS A 81 -0.33 -24.64 -2.84
N ALA A 82 -0.98 -23.48 -2.76
CA ALA A 82 -2.04 -23.27 -1.79
C ALA A 82 -3.24 -24.22 -2.02
N ARG A 83 -3.67 -24.37 -3.28
CA ARG A 83 -4.74 -25.31 -3.64
C ARG A 83 -4.37 -26.76 -3.40
N ALA A 84 -3.12 -27.15 -3.63
CA ALA A 84 -2.63 -28.51 -3.34
C ALA A 84 -2.66 -28.85 -1.84
N LEU A 85 -2.76 -27.84 -0.98
CA LEU A 85 -2.94 -27.96 0.47
C LEU A 85 -4.41 -27.76 0.90
N ASP A 86 -5.37 -27.80 -0.04
CA ASP A 86 -6.80 -27.54 0.19
C ASP A 86 -7.09 -26.15 0.81
N LEU A 87 -6.19 -25.19 0.61
CA LEU A 87 -6.36 -23.82 1.10
C LEU A 87 -7.15 -22.99 0.09
N SER A 88 -8.06 -22.16 0.60
CA SER A 88 -8.74 -21.16 -0.22
C SER A 88 -7.77 -20.06 -0.66
N THR A 89 -7.90 -19.59 -1.90
CA THR A 89 -7.00 -18.58 -2.47
C THR A 89 -7.78 -17.37 -2.99
N ARG A 90 -7.16 -16.18 -2.86
CA ARG A 90 -7.70 -14.97 -3.45
C ARG A 90 -6.55 -14.08 -3.95
N ARG A 91 -6.59 -13.73 -5.22
CA ARG A 91 -5.69 -12.69 -5.76
C ARG A 91 -6.19 -11.32 -5.32
N MET A 92 -5.30 -10.53 -4.78
CA MET A 92 -5.63 -9.20 -4.28
C MET A 92 -4.41 -8.25 -4.38
N PRO A 93 -4.63 -6.95 -4.57
CA PRO A 93 -3.55 -5.99 -4.52
C PRO A 93 -3.11 -5.73 -3.07
N SER A 94 -1.83 -5.42 -2.88
CA SER A 94 -1.35 -4.80 -1.65
C SER A 94 -1.55 -3.28 -1.72
N GLY A 95 -2.12 -2.70 -0.69
CA GLY A 95 -2.23 -1.25 -0.55
C GLY A 95 -1.03 -0.62 0.18
N ALA A 96 -0.10 -1.43 0.70
CA ALA A 96 1.09 -0.97 1.42
C ALA A 96 2.32 -0.95 0.51
N GLY A 97 3.27 -0.05 0.80
CA GLY A 97 4.62 -0.14 0.26
C GLY A 97 5.34 -1.35 0.84
N HIS A 98 6.10 -2.07 0.01
CA HIS A 98 6.80 -3.29 0.42
C HIS A 98 8.10 -3.46 -0.37
N ASP A 99 9.11 -4.07 0.23
CA ASP A 99 10.41 -4.35 -0.42
C ASP A 99 10.26 -5.21 -1.68
N ALA A 100 9.22 -6.06 -1.73
CA ALA A 100 8.85 -6.83 -2.92
C ALA A 100 8.65 -5.96 -4.17
N GLN A 101 8.23 -4.69 -4.02
CA GLN A 101 8.13 -3.75 -5.15
C GLN A 101 9.52 -3.42 -5.74
N MET A 102 10.54 -3.40 -4.91
CA MET A 102 11.91 -3.18 -5.37
C MET A 102 12.47 -4.45 -6.00
N MET A 103 12.20 -5.61 -5.40
CA MET A 103 12.63 -6.90 -5.93
C MET A 103 12.05 -7.19 -7.31
N GLN A 104 10.80 -6.86 -7.57
CA GLN A 104 10.17 -7.03 -8.88
C GLN A 104 10.90 -6.29 -10.02
N ARG A 105 11.67 -5.25 -9.71
CA ARG A 105 12.50 -4.55 -10.69
C ARG A 105 13.76 -5.32 -11.08
N LEU A 106 14.14 -6.31 -10.28
CA LEU A 106 15.37 -7.09 -10.42
C LEU A 106 15.10 -8.53 -10.84
N CYS A 107 14.00 -9.12 -10.37
CA CYS A 107 13.65 -10.51 -10.65
C CYS A 107 12.13 -10.73 -10.53
N PRO A 108 11.60 -11.82 -11.13
CA PRO A 108 10.22 -12.24 -10.90
C PRO A 108 9.91 -12.33 -9.40
N THR A 109 8.85 -11.69 -8.95
CA THR A 109 8.50 -11.59 -7.54
C THR A 109 7.01 -11.81 -7.33
N ALA A 110 6.63 -12.38 -6.20
CA ALA A 110 5.26 -12.52 -5.73
C ALA A 110 5.17 -12.25 -4.24
N MET A 111 3.97 -12.06 -3.72
CA MET A 111 3.72 -11.91 -2.29
C MET A 111 2.66 -12.93 -1.84
N ILE A 112 2.87 -13.50 -0.66
CA ILE A 112 1.90 -14.36 0.02
C ILE A 112 1.36 -13.59 1.22
N PHE A 113 0.04 -13.50 1.32
CA PHE A 113 -0.66 -12.94 2.46
C PHE A 113 -1.38 -14.04 3.21
N VAL A 114 -1.44 -13.89 4.52
CA VAL A 114 -2.25 -14.72 5.42
C VAL A 114 -3.36 -13.87 6.04
N PRO A 115 -4.48 -14.47 6.48
CA PRO A 115 -5.56 -13.72 7.11
C PRO A 115 -5.09 -13.01 8.38
N SER A 116 -5.57 -11.80 8.60
CA SER A 116 -5.51 -11.10 9.88
C SER A 116 -6.89 -11.12 10.53
N VAL A 117 -6.97 -11.41 11.81
CA VAL A 117 -8.23 -11.43 12.57
C VAL A 117 -8.94 -10.09 12.47
N ALA A 118 -10.22 -10.14 12.12
CA ALA A 118 -11.06 -8.97 11.83
C ALA A 118 -10.52 -8.04 10.71
N GLY A 119 -9.57 -8.50 9.88
CA GLY A 119 -8.96 -7.70 8.82
C GLY A 119 -8.13 -6.52 9.34
N LEU A 120 -7.68 -6.56 10.58
CA LEU A 120 -6.87 -5.51 11.18
C LEU A 120 -5.46 -5.53 10.59
N SER A 121 -4.96 -4.35 10.22
CA SER A 121 -3.57 -4.15 9.80
C SER A 121 -3.07 -2.81 10.34
N HIS A 122 -1.76 -2.71 10.60
CA HIS A 122 -1.11 -1.53 11.19
C HIS A 122 -1.73 -1.11 12.54
N ASN A 123 -2.10 -2.08 13.36
CA ASN A 123 -2.75 -1.89 14.65
C ASN A 123 -2.08 -2.76 15.71
N VAL A 124 -2.01 -2.27 16.95
CA VAL A 124 -1.44 -3.03 18.08
C VAL A 124 -2.21 -4.33 18.40
N LYS A 125 -3.44 -4.45 17.90
CA LYS A 125 -4.29 -5.66 18.00
C LYS A 125 -4.22 -6.54 16.74
N GLU A 126 -3.35 -6.24 15.80
CA GLU A 126 -3.15 -7.07 14.61
C GLU A 126 -2.69 -8.47 15.06
N HIS A 127 -3.42 -9.47 14.61
CA HIS A 127 -3.16 -10.86 14.99
C HIS A 127 -3.50 -11.78 13.81
N THR A 128 -2.67 -12.79 13.63
CA THR A 128 -2.90 -13.89 12.70
C THR A 128 -2.90 -15.20 13.48
N GLU A 129 -3.88 -16.05 13.27
CA GLU A 129 -3.96 -17.34 13.93
C GLU A 129 -2.76 -18.23 13.54
N ALA A 130 -2.28 -19.02 14.50
CA ALA A 130 -1.12 -19.87 14.26
C ALA A 130 -1.29 -20.84 13.08
N ALA A 131 -2.51 -21.34 12.87
CA ALA A 131 -2.82 -22.21 11.75
C ALA A 131 -2.64 -21.50 10.38
N ASP A 132 -3.03 -20.23 10.28
CA ASP A 132 -2.87 -19.43 9.07
C ASP A 132 -1.39 -19.10 8.79
N LEU A 133 -0.61 -18.84 9.85
CA LEU A 133 0.84 -18.67 9.74
C LEU A 133 1.53 -19.93 9.21
N VAL A 134 1.16 -21.10 9.77
CA VAL A 134 1.68 -22.40 9.31
C VAL A 134 1.29 -22.66 7.86
N ALA A 135 0.04 -22.39 7.48
CA ALA A 135 -0.44 -22.55 6.11
C ALA A 135 0.36 -21.69 5.13
N GLY A 136 0.55 -20.39 5.44
CA GLY A 136 1.34 -19.49 4.61
C GLY A 136 2.80 -19.91 4.48
N ALA A 137 3.42 -20.34 5.60
CA ALA A 137 4.79 -20.85 5.61
C ALA A 137 4.95 -22.14 4.79
N GLN A 138 3.96 -23.05 4.84
CA GLN A 138 3.98 -24.28 4.06
C GLN A 138 3.89 -24.00 2.56
N VAL A 139 3.03 -23.06 2.13
CA VAL A 139 2.94 -22.62 0.72
C VAL A 139 4.29 -22.05 0.26
N LEU A 140 4.90 -21.20 1.06
CA LEU A 140 6.21 -20.62 0.77
C LEU A 140 7.29 -21.71 0.64
N MET A 141 7.33 -22.64 1.59
CA MET A 141 8.30 -23.73 1.58
C MET A 141 8.17 -24.59 0.33
N ASN A 142 6.95 -25.00 -0.02
CA ASN A 142 6.71 -25.83 -1.21
C ASN A 142 7.13 -25.12 -2.50
N LEU A 143 6.84 -23.82 -2.61
CA LEU A 143 7.28 -23.01 -3.73
C LEU A 143 8.81 -22.90 -3.80
N MET A 144 9.47 -22.70 -2.66
CA MET A 144 10.94 -22.62 -2.62
C MET A 144 11.60 -23.92 -3.03
N VAL A 145 11.07 -25.07 -2.60
CA VAL A 145 11.56 -26.40 -3.00
C VAL A 145 11.40 -26.58 -4.51
N GLU A 146 10.20 -26.31 -5.05
CA GLU A 146 9.94 -26.40 -6.49
C GLU A 146 10.90 -25.52 -7.31
N LEU A 147 11.17 -24.28 -6.84
CA LEU A 147 12.08 -23.35 -7.52
C LEU A 147 13.55 -23.78 -7.44
N ALA A 148 13.93 -24.53 -6.40
CA ALA A 148 15.30 -25.03 -6.22
C ALA A 148 15.58 -26.31 -7.01
N GLU A 149 14.54 -27.10 -7.31
CA GLU A 149 14.67 -28.36 -8.07
C GLU A 149 14.63 -28.17 -9.59
N GLY A 150 14.29 -26.97 -10.07
CA GLY A 150 14.41 -26.65 -11.49
C GLY A 150 13.29 -26.20 -12.25
#